data_52e991972ba3a22f429e42e6d39027c7
#
_entry.id   52e991972ba3a22f429e42e6d39027c7
#
_cell.length_a   1.000
_cell.length_b   1.000
_cell.length_c   1.000
_cell.angle_alpha   90.00
_cell.angle_beta   90.00
_cell.angle_gamma   90.00
#
_symmetry.space_group_name_H-M   'P 1'
#
loop_
_entity.id
_entity.type
_entity.pdbx_description
1 polymer ?
#
loop_
_entity_poly.entity_id
_entity_poly.type
_entity_poly.pdbx_seq_one_letter_code
_entity_poly.pdbx_strand_id
1 'polypeptide(L)'
;MAALRTLIVEDHEDLRALLRSLLENETQCVVIGEASDGLQAVQRAQELQPDLILLDLSLPKLNGMEAGRRIRKISPHSKILFLSQEPDPEIVQSALRLGAGYLLKSDAKELPAAVHAVLEGRKFVSDRLRAS
;
A
#
# COMPACT_ATOMS: atom_id res chain seq x y z
N MET A 1 -22.47 -3.05 -0.81
CA MET A 1 -21.25 -3.13 -1.61
C MET A 1 -20.30 -4.14 -1.02
N ALA A 2 -19.57 -4.83 -1.88
CA ALA A 2 -18.59 -5.80 -1.41
C ALA A 2 -17.45 -5.10 -0.67
N ALA A 3 -16.98 -5.69 0.41
CA ALA A 3 -15.83 -5.19 1.14
C ALA A 3 -14.57 -5.36 0.29
N LEU A 4 -13.64 -4.43 0.44
CA LEU A 4 -12.36 -4.48 -0.25
C LEU A 4 -11.39 -5.32 0.56
N ARG A 5 -10.97 -6.41 -0.03
CA ARG A 5 -10.05 -7.34 0.61
C ARG A 5 -8.65 -6.73 0.57
N THR A 6 -8.09 -6.44 1.73
CA THR A 6 -6.87 -5.64 1.84
C THR A 6 -5.76 -6.39 2.58
N LEU A 7 -4.55 -6.33 2.02
CA LEU A 7 -3.32 -6.83 2.64
C LEU A 7 -2.51 -5.64 3.10
N ILE A 8 -2.04 -5.66 4.36
CA ILE A 8 -1.16 -4.62 4.90
C ILE A 8 0.24 -5.19 5.05
N VAL A 9 1.23 -4.53 4.43
CA VAL A 9 2.63 -4.92 4.52
C VAL A 9 3.43 -3.79 5.16
N GLU A 10 3.76 -3.96 6.43
CA GLU A 10 4.44 -2.98 7.24
C GLU A 10 5.17 -3.71 8.37
N ASP A 11 6.45 -3.44 8.57
CA ASP A 11 7.24 -4.13 9.57
C ASP A 11 7.10 -3.55 10.98
N HIS A 12 6.66 -2.28 11.11
CA HIS A 12 6.43 -1.65 12.41
C HIS A 12 5.03 -2.00 12.91
N GLU A 13 4.98 -2.72 14.02
CA GLU A 13 3.73 -3.24 14.55
C GLU A 13 2.73 -2.14 14.90
N ASP A 14 3.20 -1.06 15.53
CA ASP A 14 2.31 0.04 15.93
C ASP A 14 1.69 0.75 14.73
N LEU A 15 2.50 1.01 13.70
CA LEU A 15 1.98 1.64 12.48
C LEU A 15 1.01 0.71 11.77
N ARG A 16 1.34 -0.57 11.71
CA ARG A 16 0.46 -1.55 11.08
C ARG A 16 -0.92 -1.57 11.76
N ALA A 17 -0.93 -1.52 13.09
CA ALA A 17 -2.18 -1.47 13.86
C ALA A 17 -2.98 -0.20 13.57
N LEU A 18 -2.29 0.95 13.46
CA LEU A 18 -2.95 2.21 13.13
C LEU A 18 -3.56 2.17 11.73
N LEU A 19 -2.80 1.67 10.75
CA LEU A 19 -3.29 1.56 9.38
C LEU A 19 -4.52 0.65 9.31
N ARG A 20 -4.48 -0.47 10.02
CA ARG A 20 -5.61 -1.38 10.08
C ARG A 20 -6.85 -0.69 10.65
N SER A 21 -6.68 0.04 11.75
CA SER A 21 -7.77 0.78 12.38
C SER A 21 -8.39 1.81 11.44
N LEU A 22 -7.55 2.58 10.74
CA LEU A 22 -8.03 3.57 9.78
C LEU A 22 -8.80 2.93 8.64
N LEU A 23 -8.28 1.83 8.10
CA LEU A 23 -8.95 1.13 7.02
C LEU A 23 -10.32 0.60 7.44
N GLU A 24 -10.37 -0.08 8.58
CA GLU A 24 -11.59 -0.76 9.01
C GLU A 24 -12.64 0.21 9.54
N ASN A 25 -12.24 1.33 10.13
CA ASN A 25 -13.18 2.29 10.71
C ASN A 25 -13.61 3.39 9.74
N GLU A 26 -12.79 3.71 8.75
CA GLU A 26 -13.06 4.87 7.89
C GLU A 26 -13.18 4.54 6.40
N THR A 27 -13.06 3.27 6.04
CA THR A 27 -13.21 2.84 4.65
C THR A 27 -14.01 1.55 4.57
N GLN A 28 -14.20 1.06 3.35
CA GLN A 28 -14.86 -0.23 3.10
C GLN A 28 -13.86 -1.39 3.06
N CYS A 29 -12.61 -1.14 3.46
CA CYS A 29 -11.58 -2.17 3.44
C CYS A 29 -11.76 -3.15 4.60
N VAL A 30 -11.54 -4.43 4.30
CA VAL A 30 -11.46 -5.49 5.29
C VAL A 30 -10.05 -6.05 5.21
N VAL A 31 -9.31 -6.00 6.30
CA VAL A 31 -7.94 -6.50 6.32
C VAL A 31 -7.97 -8.03 6.39
N ILE A 32 -7.53 -8.68 5.32
CA ILE A 32 -7.55 -10.13 5.21
C ILE A 32 -6.20 -10.77 5.49
N GLY A 33 -5.15 -9.97 5.65
CA GLY A 33 -3.83 -10.47 5.96
C GLY A 33 -2.87 -9.34 6.28
N GLU A 34 -1.77 -9.71 6.93
CA GLU A 34 -0.69 -8.79 7.25
C GLU A 34 0.63 -9.47 6.96
N ALA A 35 1.64 -8.67 6.60
CA ALA A 35 2.98 -9.15 6.37
C ALA A 35 3.97 -8.14 6.93
N SER A 36 5.14 -8.60 7.36
CA SER A 36 6.15 -7.76 7.98
C SER A 36 7.46 -7.69 7.20
N ASP A 37 7.54 -8.37 6.06
CA ASP A 37 8.69 -8.27 5.16
C ASP A 37 8.27 -8.51 3.72
N GLY A 38 9.20 -8.25 2.79
CA GLY A 38 8.89 -8.30 1.37
C GLY A 38 8.63 -9.71 0.84
N LEU A 39 9.28 -10.73 1.40
CA LEU A 39 9.05 -12.11 0.98
C LEU A 39 7.66 -12.57 1.40
N GLN A 40 7.26 -12.26 2.64
CA GLN A 40 5.91 -12.54 3.11
C GLN A 40 4.87 -11.81 2.26
N ALA A 41 5.18 -10.57 1.86
CA ALA A 41 4.25 -9.78 1.05
C ALA A 41 3.93 -10.50 -0.27
N VAL A 42 4.96 -10.99 -0.96
CA VAL A 42 4.77 -11.70 -2.23
C VAL A 42 3.98 -12.98 -2.00
N GLN A 43 4.35 -13.75 -0.98
CA GLN A 43 3.66 -15.00 -0.67
C GLN A 43 2.17 -14.77 -0.35
N ARG A 44 1.88 -13.79 0.52
CA ARG A 44 0.51 -13.46 0.91
C ARG A 44 -0.31 -12.95 -0.27
N ALA A 45 0.30 -12.12 -1.11
CA ALA A 45 -0.40 -11.61 -2.29
C ALA A 45 -0.79 -12.75 -3.25
N GLN A 46 0.11 -13.71 -3.42
CA GLN A 46 -0.18 -14.87 -4.27
C GLN A 46 -1.30 -15.73 -3.70
N GLU A 47 -1.27 -15.98 -2.40
CA GLU A 47 -2.28 -16.82 -1.74
C GLU A 47 -3.65 -16.13 -1.68
N LEU A 48 -3.67 -14.85 -1.33
CA LEU A 48 -4.90 -14.15 -1.01
C LEU A 48 -5.53 -13.41 -2.18
N GLN A 49 -4.74 -13.03 -3.18
CA GLN A 49 -5.20 -12.24 -4.33
C GLN A 49 -6.04 -11.05 -3.87
N PRO A 50 -5.47 -10.14 -3.06
CA PRO A 50 -6.26 -9.04 -2.49
C PRO A 50 -6.64 -8.00 -3.51
N ASP A 51 -7.64 -7.18 -3.19
CA ASP A 51 -8.05 -6.07 -4.04
C ASP A 51 -7.11 -4.89 -3.88
N LEU A 52 -6.62 -4.67 -2.66
CA LEU A 52 -5.74 -3.57 -2.33
C LEU A 52 -4.59 -4.05 -1.46
N ILE A 53 -3.39 -3.53 -1.72
CA ILE A 53 -2.22 -3.83 -0.91
C ILE A 53 -1.59 -2.51 -0.47
N LEU A 54 -1.44 -2.33 0.85
CA LEU A 54 -0.60 -1.27 1.39
C LEU A 54 0.80 -1.84 1.52
N LEU A 55 1.77 -1.24 0.86
CA LEU A 55 3.09 -1.82 0.74
C LEU A 55 4.18 -0.83 1.12
N ASP A 56 4.81 -1.06 2.26
CA ASP A 56 5.94 -0.26 2.72
C ASP A 56 7.13 -0.46 1.77
N LEU A 57 7.79 0.63 1.40
CA LEU A 57 8.98 0.57 0.55
C LEU A 57 10.23 0.13 1.31
N SER A 58 10.29 0.37 2.62
CA SER A 58 11.47 0.07 3.44
C SER A 58 11.31 -1.22 4.23
N LEU A 59 11.16 -2.34 3.52
CA LEU A 59 10.95 -3.64 4.15
C LEU A 59 12.24 -4.42 4.30
N PRO A 60 12.36 -5.25 5.36
CA PRO A 60 13.47 -6.20 5.45
C PRO A 60 13.29 -7.35 4.46
N LYS A 61 14.39 -8.07 4.23
CA LYS A 61 14.51 -9.27 3.38
C LYS A 61 14.34 -9.00 1.89
N LEU A 62 13.27 -8.31 1.50
CA LEU A 62 13.02 -7.92 0.12
C LEU A 62 12.36 -6.55 0.17
N ASN A 63 12.96 -5.52 -0.41
CA ASN A 63 12.42 -4.17 -0.33
C ASN A 63 11.07 -4.06 -1.06
N GLY A 64 10.30 -3.04 -0.69
CA GLY A 64 8.93 -2.89 -1.18
C GLY A 64 8.83 -2.69 -2.68
N MET A 65 9.79 -2.01 -3.31
CA MET A 65 9.75 -1.81 -4.75
C MET A 65 9.87 -3.13 -5.50
N GLU A 66 10.82 -3.98 -5.08
CA GLU A 66 10.98 -5.29 -5.70
C GLU A 66 9.80 -6.21 -5.40
N ALA A 67 9.31 -6.16 -4.16
CA ALA A 67 8.09 -6.91 -3.81
C ALA A 67 6.92 -6.48 -4.70
N GLY A 68 6.78 -5.18 -4.93
CA GLY A 68 5.74 -4.64 -5.81
C GLY A 68 5.85 -5.15 -7.24
N ARG A 69 7.08 -5.21 -7.77
CA ARG A 69 7.29 -5.75 -9.11
C ARG A 69 6.85 -7.20 -9.22
N ARG A 70 7.19 -8.01 -8.23
CA ARG A 70 6.78 -9.41 -8.20
C ARG A 70 5.28 -9.57 -8.04
N ILE A 71 4.69 -8.76 -7.17
CA ILE A 71 3.24 -8.78 -6.93
C ILE A 71 2.47 -8.44 -8.21
N ARG A 72 2.95 -7.45 -8.98
CA ARG A 72 2.29 -7.10 -10.23
C ARG A 72 2.19 -8.28 -11.21
N LYS A 73 3.13 -9.22 -11.14
CA LYS A 73 3.14 -10.40 -12.00
C LYS A 73 2.22 -11.50 -11.50
N ILE A 74 2.16 -11.69 -10.16
CA ILE A 74 1.42 -12.81 -9.57
C ILE A 74 0.01 -12.43 -9.12
N SER A 75 -0.27 -11.14 -8.94
CA SER A 75 -1.59 -10.64 -8.53
C SER A 75 -1.88 -9.34 -9.29
N PRO A 76 -2.02 -9.41 -10.63
CA PRO A 76 -2.07 -8.21 -11.47
C PRO A 76 -3.28 -7.33 -11.25
N HIS A 77 -4.36 -7.86 -10.69
CA HIS A 77 -5.55 -7.06 -10.40
C HIS A 77 -5.46 -6.30 -9.07
N SER A 78 -4.51 -6.65 -8.21
CA SER A 78 -4.34 -5.97 -6.93
C SER A 78 -3.84 -4.56 -7.16
N LYS A 79 -4.48 -3.58 -6.54
CA LYS A 79 -3.99 -2.20 -6.56
C LYS A 79 -3.00 -2.03 -5.42
N ILE A 80 -1.87 -1.39 -5.70
CA ILE A 80 -0.82 -1.20 -4.71
C ILE A 80 -0.73 0.26 -4.32
N LEU A 81 -0.86 0.54 -3.02
CA LEU A 81 -0.63 1.86 -2.45
C LEU A 81 0.66 1.78 -1.65
N PHE A 82 1.68 2.44 -2.14
CA PHE A 82 2.99 2.42 -1.49
C PHE A 82 3.03 3.36 -0.30
N LEU A 83 3.75 2.94 0.74
CA LEU A 83 4.00 3.73 1.96
C LEU A 83 5.49 4.02 2.05
N SER A 84 5.86 5.23 2.46
CA SER A 84 7.27 5.60 2.60
C SER A 84 7.47 6.66 3.67
N GLN A 85 8.65 6.65 4.30
CA GLN A 85 9.02 7.69 5.25
C GLN A 85 9.59 8.92 4.57
N GLU A 86 10.22 8.75 3.41
CA GLU A 86 10.94 9.82 2.75
C GLU A 86 10.47 10.07 1.32
N PRO A 87 10.21 11.34 0.97
CA PRO A 87 9.74 11.69 -0.37
C PRO A 87 10.89 11.87 -1.35
N ASP A 88 11.46 10.77 -1.84
CA ASP A 88 12.45 10.82 -2.91
C ASP A 88 11.71 10.87 -4.25
N PRO A 89 11.86 11.94 -5.06
CA PRO A 89 11.10 12.08 -6.31
C PRO A 89 11.27 10.93 -7.29
N GLU A 90 12.46 10.36 -7.38
CA GLU A 90 12.68 9.24 -8.29
C GLU A 90 11.95 7.99 -7.83
N ILE A 91 11.96 7.76 -6.52
CA ILE A 91 11.25 6.63 -5.93
C ILE A 91 9.74 6.82 -6.09
N VAL A 92 9.24 8.03 -5.88
CA VAL A 92 7.83 8.35 -6.06
C VAL A 92 7.40 8.03 -7.49
N GLN A 93 8.18 8.47 -8.49
CA GLN A 93 7.85 8.22 -9.88
C GLN A 93 7.87 6.73 -10.22
N SER A 94 8.86 6.01 -9.72
CA SER A 94 8.95 4.57 -9.94
C SER A 94 7.76 3.83 -9.30
N ALA A 95 7.41 4.24 -8.09
CA ALA A 95 6.27 3.64 -7.39
C ALA A 95 4.96 3.89 -8.13
N LEU A 96 4.77 5.09 -8.67
CA LEU A 96 3.55 5.44 -9.40
C LEU A 96 3.44 4.75 -10.76
N ARG A 97 4.56 4.35 -11.36
CA ARG A 97 4.50 3.52 -12.57
C ARG A 97 4.05 2.11 -12.26
N LEU A 98 4.43 1.63 -11.09
CA LEU A 98 4.17 0.26 -10.68
C LEU A 98 2.84 0.10 -9.96
N GLY A 99 2.47 1.08 -9.14
CA GLY A 99 1.28 1.01 -8.31
C GLY A 99 0.30 2.14 -8.55
N ALA A 100 -0.73 2.18 -7.71
CA ALA A 100 -1.83 3.12 -7.84
C ALA A 100 -1.66 4.39 -7.01
N GLY A 101 -0.73 4.39 -6.05
CA GLY A 101 -0.55 5.57 -5.22
C GLY A 101 0.68 5.52 -4.33
N TYR A 102 0.96 6.66 -3.73
CA TYR A 102 2.11 6.85 -2.86
C TYR A 102 1.69 7.71 -1.67
N LEU A 103 1.80 7.15 -0.47
CA LEU A 103 1.39 7.82 0.77
C LEU A 103 2.60 7.91 1.72
N LEU A 104 2.90 9.12 2.20
CA LEU A 104 3.91 9.28 3.22
C LEU A 104 3.39 8.76 4.55
N LYS A 105 4.22 8.03 5.29
CA LYS A 105 3.83 7.49 6.60
C LYS A 105 3.42 8.60 7.59
N SER A 106 4.05 9.77 7.48
CA SER A 106 3.69 10.92 8.31
C SER A 106 2.30 11.47 7.99
N ASP A 107 1.74 11.10 6.84
CA ASP A 107 0.42 11.55 6.40
C ASP A 107 -0.60 10.40 6.46
N ALA A 108 -0.45 9.51 7.43
CA ALA A 108 -1.32 8.33 7.55
C ALA A 108 -2.81 8.68 7.61
N LYS A 109 -3.18 9.86 8.14
CA LYS A 109 -4.59 10.28 8.16
C LYS A 109 -5.17 10.58 6.78
N GLU A 110 -4.33 10.68 5.74
CA GLU A 110 -4.82 10.77 4.37
C GLU A 110 -5.19 9.41 3.79
N LEU A 111 -4.96 8.33 4.53
CA LEU A 111 -5.21 6.98 4.03
C LEU A 111 -6.63 6.77 3.51
N PRO A 112 -7.70 7.21 4.21
CA PRO A 112 -9.04 7.04 3.65
C PRO A 112 -9.23 7.73 2.29
N ALA A 113 -8.70 8.94 2.14
CA ALA A 113 -8.76 9.65 0.86
C ALA A 113 -7.96 8.95 -0.22
N ALA A 114 -6.79 8.39 0.15
CA ALA A 114 -5.95 7.64 -0.77
C ALA A 114 -6.66 6.39 -1.29
N VAL A 115 -7.28 5.64 -0.38
CA VAL A 115 -8.05 4.44 -0.74
C VAL A 115 -9.18 4.81 -1.69
N HIS A 116 -9.92 5.87 -1.37
CA HIS A 116 -11.04 6.32 -2.19
C HIS A 116 -10.59 6.66 -3.62
N ALA A 117 -9.50 7.42 -3.74
CA ALA A 117 -8.95 7.81 -5.03
C ALA A 117 -8.53 6.59 -5.86
N VAL A 118 -7.82 5.66 -5.22
CA VAL A 118 -7.31 4.46 -5.87
C VAL A 118 -8.48 3.60 -6.38
N LEU A 119 -9.55 3.50 -5.61
CA LEU A 119 -10.73 2.73 -6.02
C LEU A 119 -11.44 3.34 -7.21
N GLU A 120 -11.38 4.67 -7.35
CA GLU A 120 -11.97 5.35 -8.48
C GLU A 120 -11.06 5.33 -9.71
N GLY A 121 -9.93 4.63 -9.64
CA GLY A 121 -8.99 4.56 -10.74
C GLY A 121 -8.06 5.75 -10.86
N ARG A 122 -8.07 6.64 -9.86
CA ARG A 122 -7.17 7.80 -9.85
C ARG A 122 -5.90 7.47 -9.08
N LYS A 123 -4.79 8.01 -9.54
CA LYS A 123 -3.53 7.88 -8.82
C LYS A 123 -3.53 8.82 -7.63
N PHE A 124 -3.05 8.35 -6.49
CA PHE A 124 -2.96 9.16 -5.28
C PHE A 124 -1.50 9.47 -4.94
N VAL A 125 -1.25 10.71 -4.55
CA VAL A 125 0.06 11.14 -4.01
C VAL A 125 -0.22 12.04 -2.81
N SER A 126 0.53 11.85 -1.72
CA SER A 126 0.39 12.70 -0.53
C SER A 126 0.44 14.19 -0.89
N ASP A 127 -0.39 15.00 -0.23
CA ASP A 127 -0.53 16.42 -0.53
C ASP A 127 0.80 17.17 -0.55
N ARG A 128 1.70 16.86 0.38
CA ARG A 128 3.00 17.50 0.45
C ARG A 128 3.81 17.33 -0.84
N LEU A 129 3.65 16.20 -1.49
CA LEU A 129 4.39 15.90 -2.71
C LEU A 129 3.76 16.54 -3.94
N ARG A 130 2.45 16.79 -3.90
CA ARG A 130 1.76 17.46 -5.00
C ARG A 130 2.04 18.94 -5.05
N ALA A 131 2.39 19.54 -3.92
CA ALA A 131 2.64 20.97 -3.81
C ALA A 131 4.02 21.40 -4.32
N SER A 132 4.91 20.47 -4.62
CA SER A 132 6.27 20.78 -5.07
C SER A 132 6.41 20.78 -6.57
#